data_4156eaca52b934cd8968ee9856a6628b
#
_entry.id   4156eaca52b934cd8968ee9856a6628b
#
_cell.length_a   1.000
_cell.length_b   1.000
_cell.length_c   1.000
_cell.angle_alpha   90.00
_cell.angle_beta   90.00
_cell.angle_gamma   90.00
#
_symmetry.space_group_name_H-M   'P 1'
#
loop_
_entity.id
_entity.type
_entity.pdbx_description
1 polymer ?
#
loop_
_entity_poly.entity_id
_entity_poly.type
_entity_poly.pdbx_seq_one_letter_code
_entity_poly.pdbx_strand_id
1 'polypeptide(L)'
;VRRLLPKCLFILYILVLAAPAHAVIEVAFIKPAGYSDAAVKGGPFGSGSLGVVNAIRNHLMDLGNNNLSPSEGLRIEVLDIDLAGRYEWWRFPFDKRVMRKGSVPSIDVRYIYYVDGKKVDEREEQITDTEYLQSAAADNSGDALRFEKAMLDRWFRDRFINHESASN
;
A
#
# COMPACT_ATOMS: atom_id res chain seq x y z
N VAL A 1 -41.37 -66.52 1.60
CA VAL A 1 -40.88 -65.52 2.56
C VAL A 1 -39.82 -64.67 1.87
N ARG A 2 -40.20 -63.45 1.38
CA ARG A 2 -39.28 -62.46 0.74
C ARG A 2 -38.77 -61.54 1.83
N ARG A 3 -37.45 -61.59 2.12
CA ARG A 3 -36.77 -60.64 3.02
C ARG A 3 -36.45 -59.35 2.25
N LEU A 4 -37.07 -58.21 2.63
CA LEU A 4 -36.74 -56.85 2.19
C LEU A 4 -35.50 -56.40 2.96
N LEU A 5 -34.38 -56.14 2.23
CA LEU A 5 -33.20 -55.48 2.81
C LEU A 5 -33.47 -53.95 2.82
N PRO A 6 -33.16 -53.24 3.93
CA PRO A 6 -33.26 -51.78 3.95
C PRO A 6 -32.10 -51.19 3.17
N LYS A 7 -32.40 -50.31 2.22
CA LYS A 7 -31.42 -49.47 1.53
C LYS A 7 -30.97 -48.38 2.49
N CYS A 8 -29.78 -48.56 3.12
CA CYS A 8 -29.11 -47.48 3.83
C CYS A 8 -28.66 -46.42 2.84
N LEU A 9 -29.33 -45.28 2.82
CA LEU A 9 -28.92 -44.10 2.11
C LEU A 9 -27.80 -43.40 2.87
N PHE A 10 -26.55 -43.60 2.43
CA PHE A 10 -25.39 -42.88 2.96
C PHE A 10 -25.41 -41.47 2.41
N ILE A 11 -25.84 -40.48 3.22
CA ILE A 11 -25.73 -39.05 2.88
C ILE A 11 -24.28 -38.66 3.19
N LEU A 12 -23.50 -38.55 2.11
CA LEU A 12 -22.12 -38.01 2.19
C LEU A 12 -22.21 -36.52 2.41
N TYR A 13 -22.00 -36.06 3.65
CA TYR A 13 -21.93 -34.66 4.00
C TYR A 13 -20.55 -34.13 3.57
N ILE A 14 -20.49 -33.45 2.40
CA ILE A 14 -19.28 -32.77 1.94
C ILE A 14 -19.14 -31.49 2.78
N LEU A 15 -18.25 -31.50 3.77
CA LEU A 15 -17.85 -30.33 4.51
C LEU A 15 -16.96 -29.45 3.60
N VAL A 16 -17.56 -28.46 2.96
CA VAL A 16 -16.80 -27.45 2.21
C VAL A 16 -16.09 -26.56 3.24
N LEU A 17 -14.79 -26.80 3.44
CA LEU A 17 -13.94 -25.89 4.17
C LEU A 17 -13.80 -24.61 3.35
N ALA A 18 -14.56 -23.58 3.71
CA ALA A 18 -14.36 -22.24 3.16
C ALA A 18 -12.98 -21.75 3.62
N ALA A 19 -12.05 -21.61 2.69
CA ALA A 19 -10.78 -20.93 2.96
C ALA A 19 -11.09 -19.47 3.37
N PRO A 20 -10.34 -18.91 4.34
CA PRO A 20 -10.51 -17.49 4.68
C PRO A 20 -10.26 -16.66 3.43
N ALA A 21 -11.28 -15.93 3.00
CA ALA A 21 -11.13 -14.95 1.93
C ALA A 21 -10.36 -13.76 2.51
N HIS A 22 -9.28 -13.38 1.85
CA HIS A 22 -8.53 -12.17 2.16
C HIS A 22 -8.75 -11.15 1.04
N ALA A 23 -8.66 -9.87 1.37
CA ALA A 23 -8.62 -8.81 0.39
C ALA A 23 -7.51 -9.07 -0.64
N VAL A 24 -7.78 -8.82 -1.91
CA VAL A 24 -6.77 -9.00 -2.97
C VAL A 24 -6.05 -7.67 -3.18
N ILE A 25 -4.82 -7.58 -2.65
CA ILE A 25 -3.98 -6.39 -2.80
C ILE A 25 -2.84 -6.69 -3.77
N GLU A 26 -2.72 -5.88 -4.81
CA GLU A 26 -1.64 -5.96 -5.80
C GLU A 26 -0.94 -4.61 -5.91
N VAL A 27 0.39 -4.57 -5.72
CA VAL A 27 1.20 -3.35 -5.84
C VAL A 27 2.31 -3.58 -6.85
N ALA A 28 2.24 -2.85 -7.97
CA ALA A 28 3.23 -2.86 -9.04
C ALA A 28 3.98 -1.52 -9.10
N PHE A 29 5.23 -1.55 -9.56
CA PHE A 29 6.06 -0.35 -9.78
C PHE A 29 6.43 -0.27 -11.24
N ILE A 30 6.04 0.82 -11.89
CA ILE A 30 6.18 0.98 -13.34
C ILE A 30 7.49 1.72 -13.63
N LYS A 31 8.47 1.02 -14.20
CA LYS A 31 9.80 1.57 -14.56
C LYS A 31 10.53 2.27 -13.41
N PRO A 32 10.72 1.62 -12.26
CA PRO A 32 11.24 2.27 -11.05
C PRO A 32 12.65 2.87 -11.19
N ALA A 33 13.41 2.48 -12.19
CA ALA A 33 14.72 3.07 -12.48
C ALA A 33 14.64 4.54 -12.96
N GLY A 34 13.45 4.98 -13.39
CA GLY A 34 13.19 6.35 -13.87
C GLY A 34 12.54 7.26 -12.83
N TYR A 35 12.28 6.80 -11.62
CA TYR A 35 11.64 7.61 -10.59
C TYR A 35 12.53 8.77 -10.13
N SER A 36 11.88 9.86 -9.75
CA SER A 36 12.54 11.12 -9.41
C SER A 36 13.57 10.97 -8.29
N ASP A 37 13.27 10.20 -7.24
CA ASP A 37 14.14 10.03 -6.08
C ASP A 37 14.43 8.56 -5.67
N ALA A 38 13.80 7.59 -6.31
CA ALA A 38 14.05 6.19 -5.97
C ALA A 38 15.48 5.72 -6.29
N ALA A 39 16.22 6.48 -7.10
CA ALA A 39 17.60 6.21 -7.52
C ALA A 39 18.66 6.79 -6.57
N VAL A 40 18.34 7.21 -5.34
CA VAL A 40 19.29 7.82 -4.41
C VAL A 40 20.40 6.83 -4.05
N LYS A 41 21.56 7.02 -4.66
CA LYS A 41 22.79 6.29 -4.34
C LYS A 41 23.27 6.72 -2.96
N GLY A 42 23.32 5.78 -2.01
CA GLY A 42 23.99 6.00 -0.71
C GLY A 42 23.08 6.38 0.45
N GLY A 43 21.76 6.28 0.33
CA GLY A 43 20.84 6.42 1.47
C GLY A 43 20.82 5.18 2.40
N PRO A 44 20.11 5.26 3.56
CA PRO A 44 20.04 4.18 4.55
C PRO A 44 19.44 2.86 4.04
N PHE A 45 18.89 2.85 2.84
CA PHE A 45 18.33 1.67 2.18
C PHE A 45 19.35 0.89 1.35
N GLY A 46 20.65 1.20 1.41
CA GLY A 46 21.69 0.49 0.70
C GLY A 46 21.72 0.77 -0.80
N SER A 47 21.70 -0.24 -1.65
CA SER A 47 21.87 -0.14 -3.10
C SER A 47 20.67 0.52 -3.82
N GLY A 48 20.33 1.76 -3.47
CA GLY A 48 19.46 2.63 -4.26
C GLY A 48 17.96 2.30 -4.20
N SER A 49 17.31 2.41 -5.32
CA SER A 49 15.85 2.36 -5.51
C SER A 49 15.13 1.15 -4.91
N LEU A 50 15.78 -0.02 -4.83
CA LEU A 50 15.11 -1.25 -4.38
C LEU A 50 14.65 -1.20 -2.91
N GLY A 51 15.41 -0.55 -2.03
CA GLY A 51 15.04 -0.42 -0.62
C GLY A 51 13.80 0.46 -0.43
N VAL A 52 13.74 1.60 -1.11
CA VAL A 52 12.59 2.50 -1.10
C VAL A 52 11.35 1.82 -1.70
N VAL A 53 11.51 1.22 -2.89
CA VAL A 53 10.43 0.51 -3.59
C VAL A 53 9.85 -0.60 -2.71
N ASN A 54 10.69 -1.41 -2.07
CA ASN A 54 10.23 -2.49 -1.20
C ASN A 54 9.54 -1.96 0.06
N ALA A 55 10.06 -0.90 0.68
CA ALA A 55 9.46 -0.31 1.87
C ALA A 55 8.08 0.30 1.57
N ILE A 56 7.91 1.01 0.46
CA ILE A 56 6.62 1.54 0.01
C ILE A 56 5.67 0.41 -0.38
N ARG A 57 6.14 -0.62 -1.10
CA ARG A 57 5.32 -1.80 -1.43
C ARG A 57 4.74 -2.45 -0.19
N ASN A 58 5.60 -2.79 0.76
CA ASN A 58 5.18 -3.45 1.99
C ASN A 58 4.16 -2.61 2.75
N HIS A 59 4.40 -1.31 2.86
CA HIS A 59 3.50 -0.40 3.53
C HIS A 59 2.11 -0.34 2.87
N LEU A 60 2.04 -0.23 1.54
CA LEU A 60 0.76 -0.25 0.80
C LEU A 60 0.04 -1.59 0.93
N MET A 61 0.78 -2.71 0.90
CA MET A 61 0.21 -4.03 1.14
C MET A 61 -0.33 -4.19 2.55
N ASP A 62 0.40 -3.68 3.57
CA ASP A 62 -0.04 -3.71 4.96
C ASP A 62 -1.31 -2.85 5.15
N LEU A 63 -1.37 -1.67 4.54
CA LEU A 63 -2.58 -0.83 4.55
C LEU A 63 -3.79 -1.57 3.99
N GLY A 64 -3.65 -2.18 2.82
CA GLY A 64 -4.73 -2.94 2.21
C GLY A 64 -5.15 -4.16 3.04
N ASN A 65 -4.20 -4.98 3.45
CA ASN A 65 -4.46 -6.20 4.21
C ASN A 65 -5.12 -5.94 5.58
N ASN A 66 -4.81 -4.80 6.21
CA ASN A 66 -5.32 -4.47 7.53
C ASN A 66 -6.66 -3.72 7.51
N ASN A 67 -7.02 -3.11 6.38
CA ASN A 67 -8.17 -2.20 6.34
C ASN A 67 -9.27 -2.60 5.34
N LEU A 68 -8.96 -3.40 4.32
CA LEU A 68 -9.95 -3.83 3.34
C LEU A 68 -10.60 -5.16 3.73
N SER A 69 -11.89 -5.30 3.42
CA SER A 69 -12.64 -6.52 3.63
C SER A 69 -12.30 -7.60 2.59
N PRO A 70 -12.61 -8.88 2.83
CA PRO A 70 -12.37 -9.97 1.88
C PRO A 70 -13.10 -9.82 0.54
N SER A 71 -14.16 -9.04 0.49
CA SER A 71 -14.91 -8.75 -0.74
C SER A 71 -14.28 -7.63 -1.58
N GLU A 72 -13.29 -6.92 -1.02
CA GLU A 72 -12.62 -5.81 -1.66
C GLU A 72 -11.31 -6.23 -2.29
N GLY A 73 -10.95 -5.55 -3.37
CA GLY A 73 -9.68 -5.73 -4.06
C GLY A 73 -9.10 -4.38 -4.46
N LEU A 74 -7.79 -4.23 -4.36
CA LEU A 74 -7.10 -3.01 -4.72
C LEU A 74 -5.83 -3.32 -5.51
N ARG A 75 -5.76 -2.81 -6.73
CA ARG A 75 -4.57 -2.83 -7.56
C ARG A 75 -3.99 -1.43 -7.61
N ILE A 76 -2.73 -1.29 -7.23
CA ILE A 76 -1.99 -0.01 -7.25
C ILE A 76 -0.79 -0.15 -8.18
N GLU A 77 -0.66 0.75 -9.12
CA GLU A 77 0.53 0.95 -9.93
C GLU A 77 1.20 2.25 -9.48
N VAL A 78 2.41 2.15 -8.92
CA VAL A 78 3.22 3.32 -8.59
C VAL A 78 3.96 3.75 -9.85
N LEU A 79 3.78 5.01 -10.24
CA LEU A 79 4.29 5.59 -11.49
C LEU A 79 5.54 6.43 -11.26
N ASP A 80 5.60 7.18 -10.13
CA ASP A 80 6.78 7.92 -9.68
C ASP A 80 6.84 8.03 -8.16
N ILE A 81 8.04 8.26 -7.63
CA ILE A 81 8.29 8.54 -6.22
C ILE A 81 9.29 9.69 -6.14
N ASP A 82 8.88 10.79 -5.52
CA ASP A 82 9.71 11.91 -5.12
C ASP A 82 9.68 12.03 -3.60
N LEU A 83 10.81 11.82 -2.94
CA LEU A 83 10.91 11.76 -1.49
C LEU A 83 11.05 13.17 -0.90
N ALA A 84 10.51 13.37 0.30
CA ALA A 84 10.72 14.61 1.05
C ALA A 84 12.20 14.84 1.35
N GLY A 85 12.71 16.03 1.07
CA GLY A 85 14.10 16.40 1.36
C GLY A 85 15.11 15.78 0.41
N ARG A 86 16.39 15.98 0.71
CA ARG A 86 17.51 15.47 -0.11
C ARG A 86 18.62 14.90 0.74
N TYR A 87 19.32 13.91 0.23
CA TYR A 87 20.57 13.43 0.78
C TYR A 87 21.70 14.39 0.38
N GLU A 88 22.28 15.07 1.36
CA GLU A 88 23.40 15.99 1.14
C GLU A 88 24.71 15.22 1.39
N TRP A 89 25.26 14.59 0.33
CA TRP A 89 26.47 13.76 0.40
C TRP A 89 27.74 14.50 0.88
N TRP A 90 27.71 15.84 0.88
CA TRP A 90 28.80 16.69 1.39
C TRP A 90 28.66 17.01 2.89
N ARG A 91 27.57 16.62 3.55
CA ARG A 91 27.36 16.80 4.98
C ARG A 91 27.64 15.50 5.73
N PHE A 92 28.45 15.59 6.77
CA PHE A 92 28.65 14.47 7.69
C PHE A 92 27.58 14.53 8.81
N PRO A 93 26.99 13.41 9.20
CA PRO A 93 27.06 12.07 8.59
C PRO A 93 26.27 11.97 7.28
N PHE A 94 26.84 11.33 6.26
CA PHE A 94 26.37 11.28 4.86
C PHE A 94 25.05 10.52 4.63
N ASP A 95 24.47 9.93 5.68
CA ASP A 95 23.29 9.08 5.63
C ASP A 95 22.00 9.81 6.05
N LYS A 96 22.09 11.11 6.36
CA LYS A 96 20.91 11.89 6.78
C LYS A 96 20.27 12.63 5.62
N ARG A 97 18.97 12.41 5.47
CA ARG A 97 18.13 13.18 4.57
C ARG A 97 17.78 14.52 5.22
N VAL A 98 18.08 15.63 4.52
CA VAL A 98 17.80 16.99 4.97
C VAL A 98 16.44 17.43 4.48
N MET A 99 15.51 17.69 5.39
CA MET A 99 14.17 18.17 5.10
C MET A 99 14.15 19.68 4.91
N ARG A 100 13.45 20.17 3.90
CA ARG A 100 13.29 21.61 3.61
C ARG A 100 11.85 21.92 3.22
N LYS A 101 11.35 23.10 3.58
CA LYS A 101 9.99 23.55 3.27
C LYS A 101 9.61 23.50 1.79
N GLY A 102 10.50 23.39 0.86
CA GLY A 102 10.22 23.33 -0.58
C GLY A 102 10.37 21.93 -1.18
N SER A 103 10.69 20.92 -0.39
CA SER A 103 10.90 19.55 -0.85
C SER A 103 9.78 18.66 -0.32
N VAL A 104 8.62 18.81 -0.94
CA VAL A 104 7.37 18.12 -0.56
C VAL A 104 7.39 16.70 -1.10
N PRO A 105 7.06 15.66 -0.29
CA PRO A 105 6.96 14.31 -0.81
C PRO A 105 5.80 14.19 -1.80
N SER A 106 6.03 13.44 -2.87
CA SER A 106 4.96 13.05 -3.78
C SER A 106 5.12 11.63 -4.29
N ILE A 107 4.00 10.96 -4.51
CA ILE A 107 3.95 9.63 -5.12
C ILE A 107 2.82 9.65 -6.14
N ASP A 108 3.16 9.39 -7.41
CA ASP A 108 2.18 9.27 -8.47
C ASP A 108 1.71 7.82 -8.55
N VAL A 109 0.40 7.64 -8.49
CA VAL A 109 -0.22 6.32 -8.53
C VAL A 109 -1.34 6.25 -9.54
N ARG A 110 -1.54 5.06 -10.10
CA ARG A 110 -2.79 4.65 -10.73
C ARG A 110 -3.36 3.51 -9.92
N TYR A 111 -4.65 3.55 -9.59
CA TYR A 111 -5.28 2.44 -8.88
C TYR A 111 -6.59 2.01 -9.51
N ILE A 112 -6.95 0.75 -9.27
CA ILE A 112 -8.26 0.18 -9.57
C ILE A 112 -8.78 -0.47 -8.30
N TYR A 113 -9.96 -0.06 -7.88
CA TYR A 113 -10.63 -0.58 -6.69
C TYR A 113 -11.82 -1.45 -7.09
N TYR A 114 -11.95 -2.59 -6.43
CA TYR A 114 -12.97 -3.59 -6.70
C TYR A 114 -13.78 -3.87 -5.43
N VAL A 115 -15.08 -4.10 -5.59
CA VAL A 115 -15.97 -4.63 -4.57
C VAL A 115 -16.75 -5.81 -5.18
N ASP A 116 -16.76 -6.96 -4.52
CA ASP A 116 -17.37 -8.20 -5.01
C ASP A 116 -16.92 -8.57 -6.44
N GLY A 117 -15.62 -8.36 -6.73
CA GLY A 117 -15.01 -8.62 -8.03
C GLY A 117 -15.39 -7.64 -9.14
N LYS A 118 -16.20 -6.60 -8.85
CA LYS A 118 -16.58 -5.56 -9.81
C LYS A 118 -15.73 -4.32 -9.61
N LYS A 119 -15.22 -3.76 -10.70
CA LYS A 119 -14.52 -2.48 -10.66
C LYS A 119 -15.50 -1.37 -10.28
N VAL A 120 -15.22 -0.66 -9.18
CA VAL A 120 -16.04 0.45 -8.66
C VAL A 120 -15.36 1.80 -8.81
N ASP A 121 -14.03 1.85 -8.80
CA ASP A 121 -13.27 3.09 -9.03
C ASP A 121 -11.96 2.80 -9.78
N GLU A 122 -11.50 3.79 -10.57
CA GLU A 122 -10.19 3.76 -11.24
C GLU A 122 -9.73 5.20 -11.42
N ARG A 123 -8.53 5.51 -10.93
CA ARG A 123 -7.94 6.86 -11.02
C ARG A 123 -6.44 6.81 -11.16
N GLU A 124 -5.93 7.91 -11.74
CA GLU A 124 -4.54 8.29 -11.67
C GLU A 124 -4.45 9.60 -10.91
N GLU A 125 -3.64 9.64 -9.85
CA GLU A 125 -3.53 10.82 -9.00
C GLU A 125 -2.13 10.96 -8.40
N GLN A 126 -1.75 12.19 -8.10
CA GLN A 126 -0.56 12.51 -7.34
C GLN A 126 -0.92 12.66 -5.86
N ILE A 127 -0.33 11.80 -5.03
CA ILE A 127 -0.44 11.87 -3.59
C ILE A 127 0.66 12.79 -3.08
N THR A 128 0.32 13.83 -2.33
CA THR A 128 1.29 14.80 -1.80
C THR A 128 0.90 15.29 -0.41
N ASP A 129 1.88 15.72 0.39
CA ASP A 129 1.67 16.32 1.71
C ASP A 129 2.51 17.58 1.88
N THR A 130 1.90 18.73 1.62
CA THR A 130 2.54 20.05 1.76
C THR A 130 2.87 20.41 3.22
N GLU A 131 2.21 19.76 4.17
CA GLU A 131 2.38 19.98 5.61
C GLU A 131 3.12 18.83 6.32
N TYR A 132 3.83 18.01 5.56
CA TYR A 132 4.48 16.79 6.04
C TYR A 132 5.35 16.99 7.28
N LEU A 133 6.03 18.13 7.40
CA LEU A 133 6.86 18.46 8.57
C LEU A 133 6.05 18.61 9.87
N GLN A 134 4.77 18.94 9.75
CA GLN A 134 3.87 19.08 10.92
C GLN A 134 3.15 17.76 11.21
N SER A 135 2.73 17.05 10.17
CA SER A 135 1.92 15.84 10.32
C SER A 135 2.71 14.63 10.80
N ALA A 136 3.94 14.46 10.32
CA ALA A 136 4.78 13.33 10.71
C ALA A 136 5.79 13.65 11.81
N ALA A 137 5.92 14.92 12.22
CA ALA A 137 6.83 15.33 13.29
C ALA A 137 6.51 14.68 14.64
N ALA A 138 5.29 14.19 14.83
CA ALA A 138 4.89 13.45 16.01
C ALA A 138 5.38 11.99 16.02
N ASP A 139 5.80 11.45 14.88
CA ASP A 139 6.31 10.10 14.78
C ASP A 139 7.86 10.10 14.84
N ASN A 140 8.38 9.83 16.04
CA ASN A 140 9.80 9.64 16.29
C ASN A 140 10.26 8.20 15.98
N SER A 141 9.60 7.49 15.07
CA SER A 141 9.88 6.08 14.78
C SER A 141 11.31 5.82 14.28
N GLY A 142 12.05 6.84 13.88
CA GLY A 142 13.36 6.69 13.25
C GLY A 142 13.29 6.12 11.82
N ASP A 143 12.09 5.86 11.29
CA ASP A 143 11.88 5.39 9.91
C ASP A 143 12.29 6.49 8.92
N ALA A 144 13.15 6.14 8.00
CA ALA A 144 13.63 7.07 6.99
C ALA A 144 12.52 7.50 6.00
N LEU A 145 11.44 6.71 5.86
CA LEU A 145 10.28 6.99 5.01
C LEU A 145 9.02 7.38 5.82
N ARG A 146 9.19 7.82 7.09
CA ARG A 146 8.05 8.16 7.95
C ARG A 146 7.10 9.20 7.35
N PHE A 147 7.62 10.14 6.58
CA PHE A 147 6.81 11.19 5.94
C PHE A 147 5.97 10.65 4.80
N GLU A 148 6.59 9.86 3.94
CA GLU A 148 5.94 9.20 2.81
C GLU A 148 4.89 8.19 3.29
N LYS A 149 5.21 7.42 4.33
CA LYS A 149 4.26 6.48 4.93
C LYS A 149 3.08 7.19 5.57
N ALA A 150 3.29 8.24 6.36
CA ALA A 150 2.21 9.03 6.95
C ALA A 150 1.31 9.69 5.89
N MET A 151 1.89 10.12 4.76
CA MET A 151 1.15 10.63 3.61
C MET A 151 0.27 9.53 2.98
N LEU A 152 0.82 8.33 2.77
CA LEU A 152 0.09 7.18 2.24
C LEU A 152 -1.01 6.70 3.19
N ASP A 153 -0.78 6.69 4.51
CA ASP A 153 -1.78 6.35 5.53
C ASP A 153 -3.02 7.27 5.43
N ARG A 154 -2.77 8.56 5.27
CA ARG A 154 -3.85 9.55 5.13
C ARG A 154 -4.61 9.35 3.83
N TRP A 155 -3.88 9.27 2.71
CA TRP A 155 -4.47 9.02 1.40
C TRP A 155 -5.34 7.76 1.38
N PHE A 156 -4.81 6.64 1.90
CA PHE A 156 -5.50 5.37 1.92
C PHE A 156 -6.81 5.45 2.74
N ARG A 157 -6.72 6.06 3.93
CA ARG A 157 -7.88 6.25 4.80
C ARG A 157 -8.95 7.11 4.13
N ASP A 158 -8.54 8.22 3.54
CA ASP A 158 -9.48 9.15 2.92
C ASP A 158 -10.11 8.57 1.65
N ARG A 159 -9.38 7.70 0.95
CA ARG A 159 -9.82 7.16 -0.33
C ARG A 159 -10.65 5.87 -0.21
N PHE A 160 -10.32 4.99 0.72
CA PHE A 160 -10.90 3.65 0.78
C PHE A 160 -11.68 3.36 2.08
N ILE A 161 -11.44 4.12 3.17
CA ILE A 161 -12.09 3.86 4.45
C ILE A 161 -13.19 4.88 4.71
N ASN A 162 -12.90 6.18 4.56
CA ASN A 162 -13.87 7.23 4.90
C ASN A 162 -14.99 7.37 3.86
N HIS A 163 -14.85 6.87 2.64
CA HIS A 163 -15.89 6.91 1.61
C HIS A 163 -17.09 6.02 1.91
N GLU A 164 -16.92 4.90 2.62
CA GLU A 164 -18.05 4.06 3.03
C GLU A 164 -19.01 4.77 4.02
N SER A 165 -18.48 5.69 4.82
CA SER A 165 -19.28 6.44 5.81
C SER A 165 -20.21 7.49 5.18
N ALA A 166 -20.02 7.85 3.92
CA ALA A 166 -20.82 8.87 3.21
C ALA A 166 -21.95 8.29 2.33
N SER A 167 -22.03 6.95 2.22
CA SER A 167 -22.99 6.26 1.32
C SER A 167 -24.14 5.57 2.07
N ASN A 168 -24.25 5.73 3.39
CA ASN A 168 -25.33 5.18 4.23
C ASN A 168 -26.31 6.26 4.70
#